data_4be654a33f11983a0b3ee38274375b26
#
_entry.id   4be654a33f11983a0b3ee38274375b26
#
_cell.length_a   1.000
_cell.length_b   1.000
_cell.length_c   1.000
_cell.angle_alpha   90.00
_cell.angle_beta   90.00
_cell.angle_gamma   90.00
#
_symmetry.space_group_name_H-M   'P 1'
#
loop_
_entity.id
_entity.type
_entity.pdbx_description
1 polymer ?
#
loop_
_entity_poly.entity_id
_entity_poly.type
_entity_poly.pdbx_seq_one_letter_code
_entity_poly.pdbx_strand_id
1 'polypeptide(L)'
;MTAAQSLDGDFLALADPYRRELLAHCYRMMGSLHDAEDQMQETFIRAWRGYDGYQQQASLRTWLYKIATNTCLTALQSKSKRPLPSGLGAPDSDPTADLVERHEVPWLGPLPNRLIDDDANDPATVVTSRESVRLAFIAALQHLPARQRAVLVLRDVLQWKASEVAAALGTTTTAVNSLLQRARAQLELATPTADTLVEPESPEERDLLDRYVAAFEDYDIDAIVELFTKDAVWEMPPFDGWYRGGASIGTLISGNCPAKGPGDMRLVPTAANGQPALGLYMRGEDGVHRPFQLHVLDVTADGVSHVVCFFDVDLFEKFGLPETPPT
;
A
#
# COMPACT_ATOMS: atom_id res chain seq x y z
N MET A 1 -36.83 20.57 11.69
CA MET A 1 -35.43 20.08 11.77
C MET A 1 -35.06 20.05 13.24
N THR A 2 -34.84 18.86 13.78
CA THR A 2 -34.49 18.66 15.20
C THR A 2 -33.02 19.03 15.42
N ALA A 3 -32.66 19.51 16.62
CA ALA A 3 -31.26 19.85 16.99
C ALA A 3 -30.23 18.73 16.72
N ALA A 4 -30.66 17.48 16.75
CA ALA A 4 -29.82 16.32 16.38
C ALA A 4 -29.42 16.34 14.90
N GLN A 5 -30.28 16.71 13.96
CA GLN A 5 -29.98 16.79 12.53
C GLN A 5 -29.00 17.93 12.18
N SER A 6 -28.95 19.00 12.98
CA SER A 6 -27.98 20.08 12.79
C SER A 6 -26.58 19.67 13.32
N LEU A 7 -26.51 18.94 14.44
CA LEU A 7 -25.25 18.43 15.00
C LEU A 7 -24.59 17.36 14.10
N ASP A 8 -25.39 16.53 13.41
CA ASP A 8 -24.90 15.55 12.44
C ASP A 8 -24.18 16.22 11.26
N GLY A 9 -24.79 17.28 10.69
CA GLY A 9 -24.20 18.04 9.59
C GLY A 9 -22.94 18.81 10.01
N ASP A 10 -22.95 19.40 11.19
CA ASP A 10 -21.84 20.19 11.73
C ASP A 10 -20.60 19.31 12.02
N PHE A 11 -20.78 18.13 12.65
CA PHE A 11 -19.66 17.21 12.91
C PHE A 11 -19.03 16.68 11.62
N LEU A 12 -19.85 16.22 10.67
CA LEU A 12 -19.34 15.67 9.41
C LEU A 12 -18.56 16.73 8.63
N ALA A 13 -19.05 17.95 8.55
CA ALA A 13 -18.34 19.06 7.88
C ALA A 13 -16.98 19.38 8.54
N LEU A 14 -16.88 19.25 9.88
CA LEU A 14 -15.64 19.49 10.62
C LEU A 14 -14.65 18.32 10.52
N ALA A 15 -15.14 17.09 10.40
CA ALA A 15 -14.31 15.89 10.40
C ALA A 15 -13.89 15.44 9.00
N ASP A 16 -14.66 15.76 7.95
CA ASP A 16 -14.42 15.35 6.56
C ASP A 16 -13.04 15.78 6.01
N PRO A 17 -12.50 16.98 6.32
CA PRO A 17 -11.15 17.36 5.89
C PRO A 17 -10.05 16.40 6.35
N TYR A 18 -10.27 15.63 7.41
CA TYR A 18 -9.29 14.66 7.95
C TYR A 18 -9.45 13.24 7.38
N ARG A 19 -10.44 13.01 6.51
CA ARG A 19 -10.78 11.67 6.00
C ARG A 19 -9.59 10.98 5.32
N ARG A 20 -8.90 11.68 4.41
CA ARG A 20 -7.78 11.13 3.65
C ARG A 20 -6.60 10.75 4.54
N GLU A 21 -6.20 11.64 5.44
CA GLU A 21 -5.08 11.37 6.35
C GLU A 21 -5.40 10.27 7.38
N LEU A 22 -6.65 10.16 7.81
CA LEU A 22 -7.12 9.08 8.69
C LEU A 22 -7.16 7.74 7.95
N LEU A 23 -7.58 7.72 6.68
CA LEU A 23 -7.52 6.53 5.84
C LEU A 23 -6.08 6.04 5.69
N ALA A 24 -5.15 6.94 5.36
CA ALA A 24 -3.72 6.61 5.27
C ALA A 24 -3.18 6.08 6.60
N HIS A 25 -3.58 6.66 7.74
CA HIS A 25 -3.21 6.16 9.07
C HIS A 25 -3.76 4.75 9.33
N CYS A 26 -5.04 4.51 9.06
CA CYS A 26 -5.64 3.19 9.20
C CYS A 26 -4.98 2.18 8.28
N TYR A 27 -4.63 2.55 7.05
CA TYR A 27 -3.92 1.68 6.13
C TYR A 27 -2.51 1.30 6.62
N ARG A 28 -1.73 2.25 7.17
CA ARG A 28 -0.44 1.94 7.81
C ARG A 28 -0.58 0.94 8.96
N MET A 29 -1.69 1.01 9.67
CA MET A 29 -2.00 0.06 10.76
C MET A 29 -2.45 -1.30 10.24
N MET A 30 -3.31 -1.35 9.22
CA MET A 30 -4.04 -2.56 8.82
C MET A 30 -3.38 -3.31 7.64
N GLY A 31 -2.70 -2.61 6.70
CA GLY A 31 -2.10 -3.20 5.51
C GLY A 31 -3.11 -3.65 4.43
N SER A 32 -4.33 -3.14 4.46
CA SER A 32 -5.39 -3.42 3.49
C SER A 32 -6.30 -2.22 3.38
N LEU A 33 -6.66 -1.83 2.16
CA LEU A 33 -7.60 -0.74 1.91
C LEU A 33 -8.96 -1.04 2.54
N HIS A 34 -9.51 -2.23 2.32
CA HIS A 34 -10.79 -2.65 2.89
C HIS A 34 -10.81 -2.52 4.42
N ASP A 35 -9.81 -3.10 5.10
CA ASP A 35 -9.73 -2.98 6.56
C ASP A 35 -9.51 -1.53 7.02
N ALA A 36 -8.77 -0.74 6.25
CA ALA A 36 -8.55 0.68 6.58
C ALA A 36 -9.83 1.50 6.47
N GLU A 37 -10.65 1.26 5.45
CA GLU A 37 -11.96 1.87 5.27
C GLU A 37 -12.91 1.50 6.43
N ASP A 38 -12.95 0.23 6.82
CA ASP A 38 -13.74 -0.22 7.97
C ASP A 38 -13.33 0.50 9.25
N GLN A 39 -12.01 0.59 9.53
CA GLN A 39 -11.53 1.26 10.72
C GLN A 39 -11.76 2.78 10.67
N MET A 40 -11.69 3.37 9.50
CA MET A 40 -12.04 4.78 9.31
C MET A 40 -13.53 5.02 9.57
N GLN A 41 -14.42 4.20 9.02
CA GLN A 41 -15.87 4.29 9.28
C GLN A 41 -16.16 4.15 10.76
N GLU A 42 -15.61 3.15 11.45
CA GLU A 42 -15.77 2.94 12.89
C GLU A 42 -15.21 4.14 13.68
N THR A 43 -14.13 4.75 13.22
CA THR A 43 -13.58 5.98 13.81
C THR A 43 -14.56 7.12 13.73
N PHE A 44 -15.19 7.37 12.57
CA PHE A 44 -16.19 8.41 12.40
C PHE A 44 -17.45 8.16 13.25
N ILE A 45 -17.91 6.91 13.33
CA ILE A 45 -19.06 6.53 14.18
C ILE A 45 -18.74 6.80 15.66
N ARG A 46 -17.58 6.41 16.15
CA ARG A 46 -17.17 6.65 17.54
C ARG A 46 -16.96 8.13 17.83
N ALA A 47 -16.35 8.84 16.91
CA ALA A 47 -16.12 10.27 17.03
C ALA A 47 -17.47 11.02 17.09
N TRP A 48 -18.39 10.70 16.19
CA TRP A 48 -19.72 11.28 16.21
C TRP A 48 -20.45 11.05 17.54
N ARG A 49 -20.46 9.79 18.04
CA ARG A 49 -21.09 9.47 19.33
C ARG A 49 -20.44 10.16 20.53
N GLY A 50 -19.15 10.46 20.44
CA GLY A 50 -18.38 11.09 21.51
C GLY A 50 -18.25 12.61 21.38
N TYR A 51 -18.79 13.22 20.31
CA TYR A 51 -18.54 14.63 19.99
C TYR A 51 -19.11 15.60 21.03
N ASP A 52 -20.30 15.33 21.59
CA ASP A 52 -20.88 16.13 22.66
C ASP A 52 -19.99 16.19 23.92
N GLY A 53 -19.19 15.16 24.15
CA GLY A 53 -18.22 15.09 25.25
C GLY A 53 -16.82 15.60 24.90
N TYR A 54 -16.59 16.05 23.67
CA TYR A 54 -15.31 16.58 23.23
C TYR A 54 -15.02 17.94 23.84
N GLN A 55 -14.17 17.98 24.86
CA GLN A 55 -13.86 19.16 25.67
C GLN A 55 -12.80 20.08 25.05
N GLN A 56 -12.41 19.90 23.79
CA GLN A 56 -11.38 20.67 23.08
C GLN A 56 -9.99 20.73 23.80
N GLN A 57 -9.70 19.77 24.67
CA GLN A 57 -8.39 19.66 25.34
C GLN A 57 -7.24 19.35 24.37
N ALA A 58 -7.54 18.83 23.18
CA ALA A 58 -6.64 18.60 22.07
C ALA A 58 -7.32 19.09 20.78
N SER A 59 -6.56 19.26 19.69
CA SER A 59 -7.16 19.56 18.39
C SER A 59 -8.11 18.45 17.95
N LEU A 60 -9.12 18.78 17.13
CA LEU A 60 -10.03 17.78 16.55
C LEU A 60 -9.24 16.69 15.81
N ARG A 61 -8.21 17.08 15.05
CA ARG A 61 -7.29 16.18 14.38
C ARG A 61 -6.66 15.16 15.34
N THR A 62 -6.05 15.63 16.43
CA THR A 62 -5.43 14.78 17.45
C THR A 62 -6.43 13.82 18.09
N TRP A 63 -7.64 14.31 18.37
CA TRP A 63 -8.69 13.49 18.95
C TRP A 63 -9.19 12.39 17.99
N LEU A 64 -9.37 12.71 16.70
CA LEU A 64 -9.72 11.73 15.66
C LEU A 64 -8.64 10.65 15.50
N TYR A 65 -7.36 11.04 15.45
CA TYR A 65 -6.24 10.08 15.38
C TYR A 65 -6.16 9.16 16.60
N LYS A 66 -6.47 9.68 17.81
CA LYS A 66 -6.56 8.85 19.01
C LYS A 66 -7.65 7.78 18.87
N ILE A 67 -8.81 8.13 18.35
CA ILE A 67 -9.90 7.18 18.11
C ILE A 67 -9.47 6.18 17.04
N ALA A 68 -8.96 6.63 15.88
CA ALA A 68 -8.52 5.79 14.79
C ALA A 68 -7.44 4.78 15.22
N THR A 69 -6.44 5.23 15.97
CA THR A 69 -5.41 4.33 16.51
C THR A 69 -6.00 3.25 17.41
N ASN A 70 -6.93 3.62 18.30
CA ASN A 70 -7.54 2.66 19.22
C ASN A 70 -8.49 1.69 18.51
N THR A 71 -9.23 2.11 17.46
CA THR A 71 -10.04 1.19 16.66
C THR A 71 -9.15 0.18 15.93
N CYS A 72 -8.07 0.64 15.29
CA CYS A 72 -7.10 -0.25 14.65
C CYS A 72 -6.45 -1.23 15.65
N LEU A 73 -6.02 -0.75 16.82
CA LEU A 73 -5.45 -1.62 17.86
C LEU A 73 -6.44 -2.69 18.33
N THR A 74 -7.72 -2.34 18.44
CA THR A 74 -8.78 -3.30 18.83
C THR A 74 -8.97 -4.34 17.72
N ALA A 75 -9.06 -3.91 16.46
CA ALA A 75 -9.22 -4.81 15.32
C ALA A 75 -8.04 -5.78 15.18
N LEU A 76 -6.81 -5.32 15.43
CA LEU A 76 -5.59 -6.11 15.33
C LEU A 76 -5.43 -7.17 16.46
N GLN A 77 -6.28 -7.16 17.49
CA GLN A 77 -6.26 -8.23 18.49
C GLN A 77 -6.74 -9.59 17.96
N SER A 78 -7.58 -9.57 16.93
CA SER A 78 -8.17 -10.78 16.31
C SER A 78 -7.70 -11.03 14.87
N LYS A 79 -6.88 -10.15 14.30
CA LYS A 79 -6.41 -10.24 12.91
C LYS A 79 -4.97 -10.73 12.83
N SER A 80 -4.71 -11.58 11.81
CA SER A 80 -3.36 -12.02 11.45
C SER A 80 -2.55 -10.92 10.77
N LYS A 81 -1.23 -11.10 10.71
CA LYS A 81 -0.34 -10.26 9.88
C LYS A 81 -0.73 -10.37 8.40
N ARG A 82 -0.50 -9.30 7.65
CA ARG A 82 -0.69 -9.27 6.20
C ARG A 82 0.67 -9.30 5.50
N PRO A 83 1.17 -10.49 5.11
CA PRO A 83 2.45 -10.60 4.41
C PRO A 83 2.31 -10.27 2.91
N LEU A 84 3.46 -10.06 2.27
CA LEU A 84 3.70 -10.38 0.87
C LEU A 84 4.30 -11.80 0.78
N PRO A 85 4.36 -12.45 -0.39
CA PRO A 85 4.91 -13.81 -0.54
C PRO A 85 6.29 -14.00 0.08
N SER A 86 7.25 -13.10 -0.15
CA SER A 86 8.58 -13.14 0.48
C SER A 86 8.53 -13.05 2.02
N GLY A 87 7.52 -12.41 2.57
CA GLY A 87 7.29 -12.27 4.01
C GLY A 87 6.79 -13.55 4.70
N LEU A 88 6.47 -14.61 3.95
CA LEU A 88 6.15 -15.94 4.49
C LEU A 88 7.40 -16.69 5.01
N GLY A 89 8.61 -16.23 4.62
CA GLY A 89 9.88 -16.78 5.09
C GLY A 89 10.37 -18.00 4.30
N ALA A 90 9.75 -18.33 3.18
CA ALA A 90 10.26 -19.30 2.22
C ALA A 90 11.41 -18.70 1.37
N PRO A 91 12.35 -19.49 0.87
CA PRO A 91 13.31 -19.04 -0.14
C PRO A 91 12.60 -18.66 -1.44
N ASP A 92 13.30 -18.03 -2.38
CA ASP A 92 12.82 -17.78 -3.74
C ASP A 92 12.40 -19.07 -4.43
N SER A 93 11.34 -18.99 -5.20
CA SER A 93 10.67 -20.14 -5.79
C SER A 93 11.31 -20.55 -7.13
N ASP A 94 11.19 -21.83 -7.49
CA ASP A 94 11.51 -22.30 -8.83
C ASP A 94 10.47 -21.75 -9.83
N PRO A 95 10.88 -20.97 -10.85
CA PRO A 95 9.96 -20.38 -11.81
C PRO A 95 9.29 -21.39 -12.75
N THR A 96 9.73 -22.65 -12.73
CA THR A 96 9.16 -23.75 -13.53
C THR A 96 8.19 -24.62 -12.74
N ALA A 97 8.08 -24.40 -11.41
CA ALA A 97 7.15 -25.14 -10.57
C ALA A 97 5.70 -24.61 -10.73
N ASP A 98 4.73 -25.45 -10.38
CA ASP A 98 3.33 -25.07 -10.37
C ASP A 98 3.07 -23.93 -9.39
N LEU A 99 2.23 -22.98 -9.80
CA LEU A 99 1.81 -21.86 -8.94
C LEU A 99 0.80 -22.34 -7.88
N VAL A 100 1.01 -21.97 -6.64
CA VAL A 100 0.15 -22.35 -5.50
C VAL A 100 -0.56 -21.12 -4.95
N GLU A 101 -1.89 -21.10 -5.08
CA GLU A 101 -2.72 -20.04 -4.49
C GLU A 101 -2.99 -20.28 -3.01
N ARG A 102 -2.93 -19.23 -2.20
CA ARG A 102 -3.16 -19.24 -0.77
C ARG A 102 -4.23 -18.20 -0.39
N HIS A 103 -5.47 -18.50 -0.72
CA HIS A 103 -6.61 -17.61 -0.43
C HIS A 103 -6.90 -17.43 1.07
N GLU A 104 -6.43 -18.35 1.92
CA GLU A 104 -6.54 -18.26 3.37
C GLU A 104 -5.58 -17.24 3.99
N VAL A 105 -4.55 -16.82 3.26
CA VAL A 105 -3.60 -15.80 3.73
C VAL A 105 -4.20 -14.41 3.53
N PRO A 106 -4.30 -13.59 4.58
CA PRO A 106 -4.74 -12.22 4.44
C PRO A 106 -3.60 -11.36 3.87
N TRP A 107 -3.45 -11.37 2.57
CA TRP A 107 -2.36 -10.66 1.88
C TRP A 107 -2.36 -9.15 2.13
N LEU A 108 -1.18 -8.54 2.07
CA LEU A 108 -1.04 -7.10 1.96
C LEU A 108 -1.74 -6.64 0.68
N GLY A 109 -2.52 -5.57 0.74
CA GLY A 109 -3.21 -5.00 -0.42
C GLY A 109 -2.71 -3.59 -0.77
N PRO A 110 -2.80 -3.17 -2.03
CA PRO A 110 -2.36 -1.85 -2.47
C PRO A 110 -3.34 -0.75 -2.06
N LEU A 111 -2.85 0.50 -2.03
CA LEU A 111 -3.62 1.70 -1.72
C LEU A 111 -3.56 2.69 -2.89
N PRO A 112 -4.70 3.05 -3.53
CA PRO A 112 -4.72 4.05 -4.60
C PRO A 112 -4.25 5.43 -4.11
N ASN A 113 -3.32 6.08 -4.84
CA ASN A 113 -2.83 7.41 -4.47
C ASN A 113 -3.96 8.44 -4.42
N ARG A 114 -4.94 8.37 -5.33
CA ARG A 114 -6.09 9.28 -5.36
C ARG A 114 -6.90 9.36 -4.06
N LEU A 115 -6.79 8.37 -3.20
CA LEU A 115 -7.49 8.33 -1.91
C LEU A 115 -6.71 9.03 -0.79
N ILE A 116 -5.42 9.30 -0.98
CA ILE A 116 -4.52 9.86 0.02
C ILE A 116 -3.84 11.16 -0.41
N ASP A 117 -3.71 11.40 -1.72
CA ASP A 117 -3.16 12.65 -2.23
C ASP A 117 -4.15 13.80 -1.96
N ASP A 118 -3.62 14.89 -1.43
CA ASP A 118 -4.37 16.13 -1.20
C ASP A 118 -3.78 17.21 -2.09
N ASP A 119 -4.56 17.72 -3.04
CA ASP A 119 -4.17 18.76 -4.00
C ASP A 119 -3.77 20.10 -3.34
N ALA A 120 -4.04 20.25 -2.03
CA ALA A 120 -3.86 21.50 -1.28
C ALA A 120 -2.59 21.52 -0.40
N ASN A 121 -1.79 20.46 -0.36
CA ASN A 121 -0.66 20.35 0.58
C ASN A 121 0.68 20.83 -0.02
N ASP A 122 1.55 21.33 0.88
CA ASP A 122 2.96 21.59 0.62
C ASP A 122 3.64 20.36 0.01
N PRO A 123 4.39 20.49 -1.12
CA PRO A 123 5.10 19.40 -1.78
C PRO A 123 5.93 18.52 -0.84
N ALA A 124 6.60 19.11 0.17
CA ALA A 124 7.37 18.36 1.17
C ALA A 124 6.49 17.42 2.02
N THR A 125 5.27 17.83 2.34
CA THR A 125 4.29 17.02 3.08
C THR A 125 3.78 15.87 2.22
N VAL A 126 3.57 16.10 0.94
CA VAL A 126 3.14 15.07 -0.03
C VAL A 126 4.22 13.98 -0.16
N VAL A 127 5.48 14.34 -0.34
CA VAL A 127 6.59 13.38 -0.44
C VAL A 127 6.69 12.50 0.81
N THR A 128 6.72 13.09 1.99
CA THR A 128 6.77 12.33 3.27
C THR A 128 5.53 11.44 3.44
N SER A 129 4.36 11.87 2.96
CA SER A 129 3.15 11.08 3.00
C SER A 129 3.24 9.86 2.07
N ARG A 130 3.73 10.03 0.83
CA ARG A 130 3.90 8.97 -0.16
C ARG A 130 4.92 7.92 0.29
N GLU A 131 6.10 8.34 0.76
CA GLU A 131 7.13 7.42 1.29
C GLU A 131 6.58 6.53 2.42
N SER A 132 5.79 7.11 3.31
CA SER A 132 5.24 6.41 4.47
C SER A 132 4.10 5.42 4.17
N VAL A 133 3.68 5.30 2.92
CA VAL A 133 2.68 4.32 2.45
C VAL A 133 3.25 3.34 1.43
N ARG A 134 4.53 3.43 1.02
CA ARG A 134 5.17 2.48 0.09
C ARG A 134 4.96 1.04 0.55
N LEU A 135 4.75 0.13 -0.40
CA LEU A 135 4.44 -1.28 -0.08
C LEU A 135 5.52 -1.92 0.79
N ALA A 136 6.80 -1.70 0.49
CA ALA A 136 7.90 -2.22 1.30
C ALA A 136 7.85 -1.73 2.75
N PHE A 137 7.54 -0.44 2.97
CA PHE A 137 7.38 0.11 4.32
C PHE A 137 6.16 -0.49 5.03
N ILE A 138 5.01 -0.59 4.33
CA ILE A 138 3.81 -1.21 4.91
C ILE A 138 4.05 -2.69 5.22
N ALA A 139 4.73 -3.44 4.35
CA ALA A 139 5.12 -4.83 4.60
C ALA A 139 6.01 -4.94 5.86
N ALA A 140 7.02 -4.08 5.98
CA ALA A 140 7.87 -4.03 7.16
C ALA A 140 7.08 -3.70 8.45
N LEU A 141 6.11 -2.78 8.38
CA LEU A 141 5.22 -2.48 9.50
C LEU A 141 4.41 -3.70 9.96
N GLN A 142 4.05 -4.63 9.04
CA GLN A 142 3.28 -5.82 9.41
C GLN A 142 4.09 -6.79 10.29
N HIS A 143 5.42 -6.73 10.28
CA HIS A 143 6.27 -7.51 11.19
C HIS A 143 6.28 -6.98 12.62
N LEU A 144 5.84 -5.73 12.85
CA LEU A 144 5.80 -5.14 14.18
C LEU A 144 4.55 -5.58 14.96
N PRO A 145 4.66 -5.86 16.28
CA PRO A 145 3.50 -5.93 17.16
C PRO A 145 2.65 -4.65 17.06
N ALA A 146 1.32 -4.78 17.11
CA ALA A 146 0.39 -3.69 16.84
C ALA A 146 0.69 -2.39 17.63
N ARG A 147 1.04 -2.50 18.93
CA ARG A 147 1.41 -1.32 19.75
C ARG A 147 2.74 -0.68 19.34
N GLN A 148 3.71 -1.47 18.89
CA GLN A 148 4.98 -0.93 18.38
C GLN A 148 4.75 -0.20 17.05
N ARG A 149 3.93 -0.78 16.15
CA ARG A 149 3.49 -0.16 14.91
C ARG A 149 2.80 1.18 15.15
N ALA A 150 1.81 1.22 16.06
CA ALA A 150 1.11 2.45 16.42
C ALA A 150 2.07 3.54 16.93
N VAL A 151 2.99 3.19 17.83
CA VAL A 151 3.98 4.14 18.36
C VAL A 151 4.89 4.66 17.26
N LEU A 152 5.39 3.80 16.37
CA LEU A 152 6.26 4.19 15.26
C LEU A 152 5.52 5.13 14.30
N VAL A 153 4.31 4.80 13.88
CA VAL A 153 3.52 5.65 12.98
C VAL A 153 3.22 7.01 13.61
N LEU A 154 2.80 7.05 14.87
CA LEU A 154 2.50 8.32 15.56
C LEU A 154 3.77 9.18 15.77
N ARG A 155 4.92 8.56 16.10
CA ARG A 155 6.17 9.26 16.41
C ARG A 155 6.97 9.67 15.17
N ASP A 156 7.17 8.74 14.24
CA ASP A 156 8.08 8.93 13.11
C ASP A 156 7.37 9.41 11.84
N VAL A 157 6.13 8.99 11.59
CA VAL A 157 5.36 9.45 10.43
C VAL A 157 4.58 10.74 10.77
N LEU A 158 3.82 10.74 11.88
CA LEU A 158 2.97 11.89 12.25
C LEU A 158 3.68 12.91 13.16
N GLN A 159 4.93 12.66 13.54
CA GLN A 159 5.78 13.57 14.31
C GLN A 159 5.20 14.01 15.66
N TRP A 160 4.36 13.18 16.28
CA TRP A 160 3.79 13.49 17.59
C TRP A 160 4.86 13.44 18.69
N LYS A 161 4.71 14.27 19.74
CA LYS A 161 5.55 14.20 20.93
C LYS A 161 5.29 12.91 21.71
N ALA A 162 6.30 12.39 22.41
CA ALA A 162 6.15 11.18 23.22
C ALA A 162 5.03 11.30 24.28
N SER A 163 4.81 12.49 24.82
CA SER A 163 3.71 12.77 25.78
C SER A 163 2.34 12.68 25.14
N GLU A 164 2.18 13.12 23.90
CA GLU A 164 0.90 13.03 23.14
C GLU A 164 0.58 11.58 22.83
N VAL A 165 1.58 10.80 22.35
CA VAL A 165 1.43 9.37 22.11
C VAL A 165 1.11 8.61 23.39
N ALA A 166 1.77 8.94 24.51
CA ALA A 166 1.49 8.33 25.79
C ALA A 166 0.04 8.59 26.24
N ALA A 167 -0.44 9.82 26.10
CA ALA A 167 -1.84 10.18 26.41
C ALA A 167 -2.85 9.48 25.48
N ALA A 168 -2.53 9.35 24.18
CA ALA A 168 -3.40 8.68 23.22
C ALA A 168 -3.54 7.17 23.47
N LEU A 169 -2.43 6.52 23.86
CA LEU A 169 -2.37 5.06 24.08
C LEU A 169 -2.58 4.62 25.54
N GLY A 170 -2.85 5.57 26.46
CA GLY A 170 -3.04 5.28 27.87
C GLY A 170 -1.79 4.64 28.52
N THR A 171 -0.59 5.19 28.24
CA THR A 171 0.69 4.65 28.70
C THR A 171 1.63 5.77 29.19
N THR A 172 2.89 5.46 29.48
CA THR A 172 3.90 6.43 29.90
C THR A 172 4.85 6.81 28.77
N THR A 173 5.47 7.99 28.83
CA THR A 173 6.50 8.41 27.88
C THR A 173 7.70 7.46 27.82
N THR A 174 8.08 6.89 28.97
CA THR A 174 9.14 5.87 29.05
C THR A 174 8.75 4.61 28.26
N ALA A 175 7.52 4.14 28.39
CA ALA A 175 7.02 3.00 27.62
C ALA A 175 6.95 3.30 26.11
N VAL A 176 6.52 4.52 25.72
CA VAL A 176 6.53 4.98 24.33
C VAL A 176 7.94 4.92 23.75
N ASN A 177 8.94 5.48 24.45
CA ASN A 177 10.32 5.48 23.96
C ASN A 177 10.89 4.05 23.83
N SER A 178 10.59 3.16 24.78
CA SER A 178 11.01 1.76 24.72
C SER A 178 10.34 0.99 23.57
N LEU A 179 9.07 1.26 23.29
CA LEU A 179 8.34 0.67 22.15
C LEU A 179 8.91 1.17 20.82
N LEU A 180 9.19 2.47 20.72
CA LEU A 180 9.78 3.10 19.54
C LEU A 180 11.15 2.53 19.20
N GLN A 181 12.04 2.43 20.21
CA GLN A 181 13.37 1.87 20.02
C GLN A 181 13.32 0.43 19.47
N ARG A 182 12.43 -0.41 20.02
CA ARG A 182 12.25 -1.78 19.52
C ARG A 182 11.65 -1.82 18.11
N ALA A 183 10.68 -0.94 17.83
CA ALA A 183 10.07 -0.84 16.51
C ALA A 183 11.10 -0.46 15.44
N ARG A 184 11.95 0.55 15.71
CA ARG A 184 13.00 0.98 14.78
C ARG A 184 14.03 -0.12 14.53
N ALA A 185 14.54 -0.76 15.59
CA ALA A 185 15.49 -1.86 15.46
C ALA A 185 14.93 -3.03 14.63
N GLN A 186 13.64 -3.32 14.76
CA GLN A 186 12.99 -4.38 13.97
C GLN A 186 12.75 -3.93 12.52
N LEU A 187 12.43 -2.66 12.30
CA LEU A 187 12.23 -2.09 10.96
C LEU A 187 13.54 -2.05 10.16
N GLU A 188 14.67 -1.66 10.78
CA GLU A 188 16.00 -1.66 10.16
C GLU A 188 16.41 -3.03 9.61
N LEU A 189 15.95 -4.11 10.24
CA LEU A 189 16.19 -5.47 9.77
C LEU A 189 15.31 -5.90 8.59
N ALA A 190 14.19 -5.21 8.38
CA ALA A 190 13.16 -5.59 7.42
C ALA A 190 13.09 -4.69 6.18
N THR A 191 13.71 -3.51 6.20
CA THR A 191 13.59 -2.52 5.12
C THR A 191 14.80 -2.59 4.19
N PRO A 192 14.63 -2.82 2.86
CA PRO A 192 15.66 -2.54 1.87
C PRO A 192 16.00 -1.04 1.89
N THR A 193 17.26 -0.69 1.61
CA THR A 193 17.74 0.69 1.57
C THR A 193 16.96 1.54 0.57
N ALA A 194 16.22 2.52 1.06
CA ALA A 194 15.43 3.46 0.23
C ALA A 194 16.30 4.40 -0.63
N ASP A 195 17.61 4.45 -0.39
CA ASP A 195 18.54 5.42 -0.99
C ASP A 195 18.79 5.25 -2.50
N THR A 196 18.21 4.23 -3.14
CA THR A 196 18.42 3.94 -4.57
C THR A 196 17.19 4.23 -5.44
N LEU A 197 16.07 4.68 -4.85
CA LEU A 197 14.85 4.91 -5.60
C LEU A 197 14.94 6.21 -6.41
N VAL A 198 14.40 6.20 -7.64
CA VAL A 198 14.30 7.38 -8.50
C VAL A 198 13.26 8.34 -7.93
N GLU A 199 13.46 9.66 -8.15
CA GLU A 199 12.45 10.64 -7.76
C GLU A 199 11.14 10.39 -8.52
N PRO A 200 9.99 10.38 -7.82
CA PRO A 200 8.70 10.20 -8.46
C PRO A 200 8.46 11.20 -9.59
N GLU A 201 7.93 10.71 -10.71
CA GLU A 201 7.62 11.50 -11.91
C GLU A 201 8.85 12.13 -12.59
N SER A 202 10.06 11.62 -12.33
CA SER A 202 11.27 12.04 -13.05
C SER A 202 11.25 11.59 -14.51
N PRO A 203 12.05 12.24 -15.40
CA PRO A 203 12.17 11.78 -16.78
C PRO A 203 12.69 10.34 -16.90
N GLU A 204 13.59 9.95 -16.02
CA GLU A 204 14.18 8.61 -15.95
C GLU A 204 13.15 7.56 -15.57
N GLU A 205 12.27 7.86 -14.59
CA GLU A 205 11.17 6.98 -14.22
C GLU A 205 10.19 6.80 -15.39
N ARG A 206 9.82 7.89 -16.07
CA ARG A 206 8.90 7.84 -17.23
C ARG A 206 9.47 7.00 -18.37
N ASP A 207 10.72 7.19 -18.75
CA ASP A 207 11.39 6.40 -19.79
C ASP A 207 11.39 4.91 -19.45
N LEU A 208 11.69 4.55 -18.19
CA LEU A 208 11.68 3.16 -17.76
C LEU A 208 10.26 2.58 -17.79
N LEU A 209 9.25 3.35 -17.37
CA LEU A 209 7.86 2.90 -17.41
C LEU A 209 7.34 2.73 -18.84
N ASP A 210 7.71 3.63 -19.75
CA ASP A 210 7.35 3.53 -21.19
C ASP A 210 7.96 2.26 -21.79
N ARG A 211 9.22 1.96 -21.49
CA ARG A 211 9.89 0.72 -21.92
C ARG A 211 9.23 -0.52 -21.28
N TYR A 212 8.83 -0.43 -20.02
CA TYR A 212 8.12 -1.51 -19.33
C TYR A 212 6.79 -1.82 -20.02
N VAL A 213 6.00 -0.79 -20.32
CA VAL A 213 4.73 -0.93 -21.05
C VAL A 213 4.96 -1.58 -22.40
N ALA A 214 5.90 -1.05 -23.19
CA ALA A 214 6.21 -1.57 -24.54
C ALA A 214 6.63 -3.05 -24.50
N ALA A 215 7.57 -3.43 -23.61
CA ALA A 215 8.06 -4.79 -23.51
C ALA A 215 6.95 -5.79 -23.14
N PHE A 216 6.05 -5.42 -22.24
CA PHE A 216 4.91 -6.29 -21.88
C PHE A 216 3.86 -6.34 -22.99
N GLU A 217 3.50 -5.23 -23.62
CA GLU A 217 2.53 -5.21 -24.72
C GLU A 217 3.01 -5.96 -25.98
N ASP A 218 4.32 -5.94 -26.22
CA ASP A 218 4.97 -6.71 -27.30
C ASP A 218 5.25 -8.18 -26.89
N TYR A 219 5.03 -8.55 -25.62
CA TYR A 219 5.37 -9.85 -25.06
C TYR A 219 6.84 -10.23 -25.33
N ASP A 220 7.73 -9.23 -25.30
CA ASP A 220 9.17 -9.41 -25.49
C ASP A 220 9.84 -9.79 -24.16
N ILE A 221 10.02 -11.10 -23.95
CA ILE A 221 10.57 -11.64 -22.70
C ILE A 221 12.01 -11.15 -22.45
N ASP A 222 12.83 -11.04 -23.51
CA ASP A 222 14.22 -10.59 -23.38
C ASP A 222 14.24 -9.10 -22.96
N ALA A 223 13.42 -8.25 -23.59
CA ALA A 223 13.27 -6.86 -23.19
C ALA A 223 12.73 -6.72 -21.78
N ILE A 224 11.74 -7.55 -21.36
CA ILE A 224 11.23 -7.57 -19.99
C ILE A 224 12.36 -7.89 -19.00
N VAL A 225 13.20 -8.90 -19.28
CA VAL A 225 14.32 -9.29 -18.41
C VAL A 225 15.34 -8.17 -18.25
N GLU A 226 15.64 -7.42 -19.33
CA GLU A 226 16.57 -6.28 -19.31
C GLU A 226 16.10 -5.09 -18.46
N LEU A 227 14.82 -4.98 -18.19
CA LEU A 227 14.26 -3.91 -17.33
C LEU A 227 14.58 -4.13 -15.85
N PHE A 228 14.83 -5.37 -15.43
CA PHE A 228 15.00 -5.71 -14.04
C PHE A 228 16.44 -5.56 -13.55
N THR A 229 16.58 -5.05 -12.32
CA THR A 229 17.87 -5.10 -11.63
C THR A 229 18.30 -6.55 -11.38
N LYS A 230 19.59 -6.76 -11.12
CA LYS A 230 20.14 -8.11 -10.87
C LYS A 230 19.43 -8.88 -9.77
N ASP A 231 19.04 -8.19 -8.70
CA ASP A 231 18.41 -8.77 -7.52
C ASP A 231 16.91 -8.41 -7.44
N ALA A 232 16.30 -8.06 -8.57
CA ALA A 232 14.88 -7.69 -8.63
C ALA A 232 14.00 -8.79 -8.02
N VAL A 233 12.94 -8.38 -7.34
CA VAL A 233 11.96 -9.27 -6.72
C VAL A 233 10.62 -9.16 -7.42
N TRP A 234 9.99 -10.31 -7.68
CA TRP A 234 8.66 -10.42 -8.24
C TRP A 234 7.76 -11.23 -7.32
N GLU A 235 6.61 -10.67 -6.94
CA GLU A 235 5.63 -11.26 -6.03
C GLU A 235 4.23 -11.18 -6.61
N MET A 236 3.43 -12.23 -6.40
CA MET A 236 2.12 -12.36 -7.06
C MET A 236 1.02 -12.83 -6.10
N PRO A 237 0.65 -12.08 -5.02
CA PRO A 237 -0.48 -12.51 -4.22
C PRO A 237 -1.75 -12.68 -5.10
N PRO A 238 -2.54 -13.78 -4.96
CA PRO A 238 -2.55 -14.71 -3.84
C PRO A 238 -1.62 -15.92 -3.94
N PHE A 239 -0.72 -15.98 -4.93
CA PHE A 239 0.28 -17.03 -5.01
C PHE A 239 1.34 -16.87 -3.92
N ASP A 240 1.80 -17.98 -3.31
CA ASP A 240 2.78 -17.94 -2.20
C ASP A 240 4.24 -17.88 -2.67
N GLY A 241 4.48 -18.12 -3.95
CA GLY A 241 5.80 -18.03 -4.57
C GLY A 241 6.27 -16.59 -4.77
N TRP A 242 7.58 -16.37 -4.65
CA TRP A 242 8.26 -15.15 -5.04
C TRP A 242 9.56 -15.48 -5.78
N TYR A 243 9.99 -14.59 -6.65
CA TYR A 243 11.05 -14.88 -7.63
C TYR A 243 12.09 -13.78 -7.61
N ARG A 244 13.37 -14.16 -7.79
CA ARG A 244 14.50 -13.24 -7.75
C ARG A 244 15.28 -13.23 -9.07
N GLY A 245 15.57 -12.02 -9.55
CA GLY A 245 16.38 -11.74 -10.73
C GLY A 245 15.62 -11.89 -12.04
N GLY A 246 16.00 -11.05 -13.03
CA GLY A 246 15.31 -10.93 -14.31
C GLY A 246 15.14 -12.27 -15.04
N ALA A 247 16.17 -13.13 -15.06
CA ALA A 247 16.09 -14.43 -15.73
C ALA A 247 15.03 -15.37 -15.12
N SER A 248 14.92 -15.41 -13.78
CA SER A 248 13.87 -16.18 -13.08
C SER A 248 12.48 -15.61 -13.36
N ILE A 249 12.35 -14.27 -13.34
CA ILE A 249 11.10 -13.57 -13.66
C ILE A 249 10.68 -13.82 -15.12
N GLY A 250 11.62 -13.74 -16.07
CA GLY A 250 11.34 -14.04 -17.49
C GLY A 250 10.89 -15.48 -17.72
N THR A 251 11.52 -16.44 -17.04
CA THR A 251 11.11 -17.85 -17.08
C THR A 251 9.70 -18.04 -16.52
N LEU A 252 9.38 -17.40 -15.38
CA LEU A 252 8.04 -17.41 -14.81
C LEU A 252 6.99 -16.86 -15.78
N ILE A 253 7.24 -15.69 -16.36
CA ILE A 253 6.29 -15.03 -17.27
C ILE A 253 6.09 -15.89 -18.53
N SER A 254 7.17 -16.37 -19.16
CA SER A 254 7.07 -17.19 -20.37
C SER A 254 6.35 -18.52 -20.14
N GLY A 255 6.48 -19.10 -18.92
CA GLY A 255 5.88 -20.39 -18.58
C GLY A 255 4.43 -20.32 -18.10
N ASN A 256 4.04 -19.23 -17.42
CA ASN A 256 2.77 -19.15 -16.70
C ASN A 256 1.84 -18.04 -17.18
N CYS A 257 2.32 -17.02 -17.92
CA CYS A 257 1.48 -15.97 -18.43
C CYS A 257 0.55 -16.50 -19.54
N PRO A 258 -0.76 -16.16 -19.53
CA PRO A 258 -1.70 -16.58 -20.57
C PRO A 258 -1.43 -15.94 -21.94
N ALA A 259 -0.70 -14.81 -22.00
CA ALA A 259 -0.34 -14.15 -23.25
C ALA A 259 0.51 -15.06 -24.15
N LYS A 260 0.32 -14.95 -25.46
CA LYS A 260 1.00 -15.77 -26.48
C LYS A 260 1.80 -14.94 -27.47
N GLY A 261 1.62 -13.62 -27.46
CA GLY A 261 2.30 -12.73 -28.39
C GLY A 261 1.93 -11.27 -28.25
N PRO A 262 2.46 -10.42 -29.16
CA PRO A 262 2.20 -8.99 -29.15
C PRO A 262 0.71 -8.65 -29.19
N GLY A 263 0.31 -7.70 -28.38
CA GLY A 263 -1.04 -7.19 -28.28
C GLY A 263 -2.01 -8.04 -27.47
N ASP A 264 -1.56 -9.13 -26.83
CA ASP A 264 -2.39 -9.89 -25.88
C ASP A 264 -2.49 -9.20 -24.53
N MET A 265 -1.54 -8.35 -24.19
CA MET A 265 -1.55 -7.52 -23.00
C MET A 265 -1.71 -6.04 -23.35
N ARG A 266 -2.38 -5.30 -22.49
CA ARG A 266 -2.47 -3.84 -22.49
C ARG A 266 -2.26 -3.33 -21.07
N LEU A 267 -1.43 -2.29 -20.93
CA LEU A 267 -1.13 -1.71 -19.64
C LEU A 267 -1.62 -0.27 -19.56
N VAL A 268 -2.37 0.05 -18.51
CA VAL A 268 -2.91 1.40 -18.27
C VAL A 268 -2.24 1.97 -17.01
N PRO A 269 -1.54 3.12 -17.13
CA PRO A 269 -0.88 3.74 -15.99
C PRO A 269 -1.84 4.17 -14.89
N THR A 270 -1.41 3.99 -13.65
CA THR A 270 -2.04 4.49 -12.43
C THR A 270 -0.96 4.68 -11.36
N ALA A 271 -1.36 4.92 -10.10
CA ALA A 271 -0.43 5.04 -9.00
C ALA A 271 -0.97 4.41 -7.72
N ALA A 272 -0.12 3.68 -7.02
CA ALA A 272 -0.42 2.97 -5.78
C ALA A 272 0.67 3.19 -4.74
N ASN A 273 0.32 3.44 -3.49
CA ASN A 273 1.29 3.47 -2.41
C ASN A 273 2.44 4.50 -2.58
N GLY A 274 2.18 5.60 -3.27
CA GLY A 274 3.22 6.56 -3.64
C GLY A 274 4.22 6.05 -4.68
N GLN A 275 3.89 4.96 -5.39
CA GLN A 275 4.70 4.27 -6.38
C GLN A 275 3.99 4.25 -7.72
N PRO A 276 4.71 4.14 -8.86
CA PRO A 276 4.10 3.88 -10.14
C PRO A 276 3.39 2.53 -10.13
N ALA A 277 2.23 2.48 -10.76
CA ALA A 277 1.45 1.26 -10.91
C ALA A 277 0.82 1.18 -12.30
N LEU A 278 0.51 -0.03 -12.73
CA LEU A 278 -0.05 -0.32 -14.05
C LEU A 278 -1.16 -1.36 -13.93
N GLY A 279 -2.36 -1.03 -14.43
CA GLY A 279 -3.41 -2.03 -14.61
C GLY A 279 -3.14 -2.81 -15.88
N LEU A 280 -2.86 -4.11 -15.75
CA LEU A 280 -2.67 -5.01 -16.89
C LEU A 280 -4.00 -5.66 -17.27
N TYR A 281 -4.34 -5.55 -18.53
CA TYR A 281 -5.51 -6.17 -19.16
C TYR A 281 -5.04 -7.29 -20.06
N MET A 282 -5.71 -8.43 -19.97
CA MET A 282 -5.43 -9.61 -20.79
C MET A 282 -6.51 -9.78 -21.88
N ARG A 283 -6.06 -10.07 -23.10
CA ARG A 283 -6.95 -10.34 -24.23
C ARG A 283 -7.63 -11.69 -24.09
N GLY A 284 -8.95 -11.70 -24.11
CA GLY A 284 -9.76 -12.91 -24.12
C GLY A 284 -9.84 -13.55 -25.51
N GLU A 285 -10.39 -14.76 -25.60
CA GLU A 285 -10.61 -15.47 -26.87
C GLU A 285 -11.52 -14.72 -27.85
N ASP A 286 -12.39 -13.86 -27.32
CA ASP A 286 -13.27 -12.96 -28.08
C ASP A 286 -12.58 -11.68 -28.57
N GLY A 287 -11.27 -11.54 -28.31
CA GLY A 287 -10.45 -10.40 -28.69
C GLY A 287 -10.60 -9.17 -27.79
N VAL A 288 -11.40 -9.25 -26.72
CA VAL A 288 -11.63 -8.14 -25.78
C VAL A 288 -10.63 -8.21 -24.62
N HIS A 289 -9.97 -7.08 -24.32
CA HIS A 289 -9.10 -6.97 -23.16
C HIS A 289 -9.93 -6.73 -21.90
N ARG A 290 -9.64 -7.49 -20.84
CA ARG A 290 -10.30 -7.41 -19.54
C ARG A 290 -9.27 -7.24 -18.42
N PRO A 291 -9.64 -6.64 -17.27
CA PRO A 291 -8.79 -6.57 -16.09
C PRO A 291 -8.19 -7.94 -15.75
N PHE A 292 -6.88 -7.97 -15.47
CA PHE A 292 -6.19 -9.21 -15.15
C PHE A 292 -5.38 -9.09 -13.86
N GLN A 293 -4.49 -8.11 -13.76
CA GLN A 293 -3.69 -7.87 -12.56
C GLN A 293 -3.23 -6.41 -12.47
N LEU A 294 -2.94 -5.96 -11.25
CA LEU A 294 -2.37 -4.64 -10.98
C LEU A 294 -0.89 -4.81 -10.59
N HIS A 295 0.01 -4.19 -11.35
CA HIS A 295 1.43 -4.12 -11.01
C HIS A 295 1.71 -2.88 -10.17
N VAL A 296 2.45 -3.02 -9.07
CA VAL A 296 3.02 -1.91 -8.30
C VAL A 296 4.53 -2.05 -8.30
N LEU A 297 5.25 -1.00 -8.70
CA LEU A 297 6.67 -1.07 -9.02
C LEU A 297 7.53 -0.25 -8.06
N ASP A 298 8.69 -0.79 -7.70
CA ASP A 298 9.82 -0.01 -7.18
C ASP A 298 10.83 0.21 -8.33
N VAL A 299 11.04 1.49 -8.65
CA VAL A 299 11.94 1.93 -9.74
C VAL A 299 13.20 2.53 -9.14
N THR A 300 14.35 2.11 -9.64
CA THR A 300 15.68 2.65 -9.28
C THR A 300 16.38 3.16 -10.54
N ALA A 301 17.50 3.87 -10.38
CA ALA A 301 18.33 4.30 -11.51
C ALA A 301 18.84 3.14 -12.38
N ASP A 302 18.96 1.93 -11.81
CA ASP A 302 19.46 0.74 -12.49
C ASP A 302 18.35 -0.12 -13.11
N GLY A 303 17.07 0.23 -12.91
CA GLY A 303 15.92 -0.50 -13.44
C GLY A 303 14.85 -0.79 -12.39
N VAL A 304 13.95 -1.70 -12.69
CA VAL A 304 12.87 -2.15 -11.78
C VAL A 304 13.47 -3.11 -10.75
N SER A 305 13.37 -2.76 -9.48
CA SER A 305 13.93 -3.57 -8.38
C SER A 305 12.89 -4.45 -7.68
N HIS A 306 11.61 -4.10 -7.75
CA HIS A 306 10.54 -4.89 -7.15
C HIS A 306 9.23 -4.68 -7.91
N VAL A 307 8.49 -5.75 -8.12
CA VAL A 307 7.13 -5.72 -8.65
C VAL A 307 6.23 -6.59 -7.77
N VAL A 308 5.11 -6.03 -7.36
CA VAL A 308 4.02 -6.79 -6.73
C VAL A 308 2.83 -6.80 -7.67
N CYS A 309 2.42 -7.98 -8.12
CA CYS A 309 1.28 -8.19 -9.00
C CYS A 309 0.07 -8.68 -8.20
N PHE A 310 -0.95 -7.87 -8.13
CA PHE A 310 -2.19 -8.21 -7.44
C PHE A 310 -3.23 -8.74 -8.42
N PHE A 311 -3.67 -9.99 -8.24
CA PHE A 311 -4.67 -10.66 -9.09
C PHE A 311 -6.13 -10.41 -8.65
N ASP A 312 -6.37 -9.37 -7.89
CA ASP A 312 -7.70 -8.92 -7.48
C ASP A 312 -8.25 -7.92 -8.50
N VAL A 313 -9.15 -8.37 -9.38
CA VAL A 313 -9.75 -7.55 -10.44
C VAL A 313 -10.65 -6.42 -9.89
N ASP A 314 -11.18 -6.56 -8.68
CA ASP A 314 -11.97 -5.51 -8.02
C ASP A 314 -11.12 -4.25 -7.70
N LEU A 315 -9.81 -4.39 -7.72
CA LEU A 315 -8.90 -3.25 -7.59
C LEU A 315 -9.06 -2.25 -8.74
N PHE A 316 -9.40 -2.69 -9.96
CA PHE A 316 -9.49 -1.80 -11.11
C PHE A 316 -10.50 -0.66 -10.87
N GLU A 317 -11.69 -0.98 -10.38
CA GLU A 317 -12.69 0.02 -9.99
C GLU A 317 -12.16 0.94 -8.89
N LYS A 318 -11.52 0.37 -7.85
CA LYS A 318 -10.94 1.13 -6.72
C LYS A 318 -9.84 2.07 -7.16
N PHE A 319 -9.10 1.72 -8.22
CA PHE A 319 -8.07 2.55 -8.82
C PHE A 319 -8.60 3.53 -9.89
N GLY A 320 -9.89 3.46 -10.22
CA GLY A 320 -10.50 4.27 -11.28
C GLY A 320 -10.05 3.86 -12.68
N LEU A 321 -9.58 2.64 -12.83
CA LEU A 321 -9.22 2.05 -14.11
C LEU A 321 -10.49 1.61 -14.85
N PRO A 322 -10.56 1.76 -16.19
CA PRO A 322 -11.73 1.40 -16.98
C PRO A 322 -11.95 -0.13 -17.03
N GLU A 323 -13.16 -0.57 -17.34
CA GLU A 323 -13.45 -2.00 -17.57
C GLU A 323 -12.72 -2.57 -18.79
N THR A 324 -12.44 -1.74 -19.78
CA THR A 324 -11.63 -2.06 -20.96
C THR A 324 -10.60 -0.96 -21.17
N PRO A 325 -9.36 -1.30 -21.58
CA PRO A 325 -8.32 -0.27 -21.75
C PRO A 325 -8.68 0.69 -22.89
N PRO A 326 -8.23 1.95 -22.84
CA PRO A 326 -8.38 2.88 -23.96
C PRO A 326 -7.65 2.35 -25.20
N THR A 327 -8.21 2.67 -26.38
CA THR A 327 -7.63 2.30 -27.69
C THR A 327 -6.37 3.09 -28.01
#